data_6606723ef83762001215974a28bbc6ea
#
_entry.id   6606723ef83762001215974a28bbc6ea
#
_cell.length_a   1.000
_cell.length_b   1.000
_cell.length_c   1.000
_cell.angle_alpha   90.00
_cell.angle_beta   90.00
_cell.angle_gamma   90.00
#
_symmetry.space_group_name_H-M   'P 1'
#
loop_
_entity.id
_entity.type
_entity.pdbx_description
1 polymer ?
#
loop_
_entity_poly.entity_id
_entity_poly.type
_entity_poly.pdbx_seq_one_letter_code
_entity_poly.pdbx_strand_id
1 'polypeptide(L)'
;MQYAQAHGITIGAQAAWTENPAIDIITAAEEARVAWILLGYHRNAKGGNTMGGVVREVFSKAKPLAINVGVFIQGTDRPIERVFAAIDTGTDGRAALALAMRIAQRKQCKLRALLVSKRMTPHPDPELVAMARQARSEMGSSLFHSDVLTEHSLHQLFRQSPGRLLIVGKRFADEVGLPLDEVPGGDRCVIVVQGADIPEDPEAA
;
A
#
# COMPACT_ATOMS: atom_id res chain seq x y z
N MET A 1 13.47 -2.11 19.45
CA MET A 1 13.76 -3.56 19.47
C MET A 1 12.83 -4.37 20.38
N GLN A 2 12.49 -3.94 21.60
CA GLN A 2 11.64 -4.71 22.53
C GLN A 2 10.30 -5.18 21.96
N TYR A 3 9.58 -4.33 21.20
CA TYR A 3 8.30 -4.70 20.60
C TYR A 3 8.40 -5.84 19.58
N ALA A 4 9.43 -5.81 18.74
CA ALA A 4 9.66 -6.85 17.73
C ALA A 4 9.99 -8.21 18.36
N GLN A 5 10.85 -8.21 19.37
CA GLN A 5 11.20 -9.43 20.11
C GLN A 5 9.98 -10.05 20.80
N ALA A 6 9.12 -9.23 21.42
CA ALA A 6 7.89 -9.69 22.06
C ALA A 6 6.89 -10.35 21.08
N HIS A 7 7.02 -10.05 19.77
CA HIS A 7 6.17 -10.60 18.72
C HIS A 7 6.88 -11.63 17.81
N GLY A 8 8.07 -12.09 18.22
CA GLY A 8 8.85 -13.08 17.45
C GLY A 8 9.32 -12.56 16.08
N ILE A 9 9.52 -11.23 15.96
CA ILE A 9 9.99 -10.60 14.72
C ILE A 9 11.50 -10.37 14.86
N THR A 10 12.29 -10.97 13.98
CA THR A 10 13.71 -10.70 13.88
C THR A 10 13.92 -9.37 13.14
N ILE A 11 14.57 -8.41 13.78
CA ILE A 11 14.91 -7.11 13.20
C ILE A 11 16.43 -6.96 13.24
N GLY A 12 17.04 -6.73 12.07
CA GLY A 12 18.36 -6.15 11.94
C GLY A 12 18.25 -4.63 11.90
N ALA A 13 19.13 -3.92 12.58
CA ALA A 13 19.23 -2.46 12.50
C ALA A 13 20.59 -2.10 11.89
N GLN A 14 20.58 -1.23 10.90
CA GLN A 14 21.77 -0.67 10.28
C GLN A 14 21.63 0.85 10.24
N ALA A 15 22.71 1.55 10.55
CA ALA A 15 22.80 3.00 10.41
C ALA A 15 23.99 3.32 9.51
N ALA A 16 23.79 4.21 8.55
CA ALA A 16 24.83 4.66 7.65
C ALA A 16 24.74 6.17 7.43
N TRP A 17 25.87 6.81 7.27
CA TRP A 17 25.94 8.18 6.74
C TRP A 17 25.82 8.10 5.23
N THR A 18 24.99 8.96 4.65
CA THR A 18 24.75 8.93 3.21
C THR A 18 24.52 10.33 2.66
N GLU A 19 25.07 10.59 1.48
CA GLU A 19 24.76 11.76 0.67
C GLU A 19 23.56 11.52 -0.25
N ASN A 20 23.25 10.23 -0.53
CA ASN A 20 22.12 9.84 -1.37
C ASN A 20 21.31 8.69 -0.72
N PRO A 21 20.38 9.01 0.20
CA PRO A 21 19.59 8.00 0.90
C PRO A 21 18.81 7.05 0.00
N ALA A 22 18.35 7.53 -1.16
CA ALA A 22 17.56 6.68 -2.07
C ALA A 22 18.42 5.58 -2.71
N ILE A 23 19.64 5.90 -3.11
CA ILE A 23 20.57 4.90 -3.66
C ILE A 23 20.91 3.86 -2.60
N ASP A 24 21.27 4.29 -1.40
CA ASP A 24 21.67 3.36 -0.34
C ASP A 24 20.54 2.44 0.10
N ILE A 25 19.30 2.96 0.16
CA ILE A 25 18.11 2.12 0.43
C ILE A 25 17.96 1.05 -0.66
N ILE A 26 18.10 1.41 -1.92
CA ILE A 26 17.98 0.47 -3.03
C ILE A 26 19.10 -0.56 -3.01
N THR A 27 20.35 -0.13 -2.83
CA THR A 27 21.51 -1.02 -2.75
C THR A 27 21.36 -2.04 -1.61
N ALA A 28 21.00 -1.56 -0.42
CA ALA A 28 20.75 -2.44 0.72
C ALA A 28 19.59 -3.43 0.47
N ALA A 29 18.55 -2.99 -0.24
CA ALA A 29 17.42 -3.84 -0.59
C ALA A 29 17.81 -4.94 -1.60
N GLU A 30 18.63 -4.62 -2.60
CA GLU A 30 19.17 -5.58 -3.57
C GLU A 30 20.11 -6.59 -2.91
N GLU A 31 21.07 -6.14 -2.10
CA GLU A 31 21.99 -6.99 -1.37
C GLU A 31 21.26 -7.97 -0.44
N ALA A 32 20.24 -7.49 0.26
CA ALA A 32 19.40 -8.29 1.13
C ALA A 32 18.33 -9.12 0.38
N ARG A 33 18.21 -8.97 -0.94
CA ARG A 33 17.21 -9.64 -1.80
C ARG A 33 15.79 -9.52 -1.25
N VAL A 34 15.41 -8.34 -0.81
CA VAL A 34 14.07 -8.12 -0.24
C VAL A 34 13.02 -7.98 -1.35
N ALA A 35 11.83 -8.46 -1.09
CA ALA A 35 10.69 -8.28 -1.99
C ALA A 35 9.93 -6.95 -1.73
N TRP A 36 10.20 -6.28 -0.61
CA TRP A 36 9.48 -5.08 -0.19
C TRP A 36 10.39 -4.08 0.51
N ILE A 37 10.21 -2.81 0.15
CA ILE A 37 10.71 -1.65 0.89
C ILE A 37 9.50 -0.93 1.50
N LEU A 38 9.54 -0.62 2.79
CA LEU A 38 8.52 0.20 3.44
C LEU A 38 9.17 1.47 3.99
N LEU A 39 8.73 2.61 3.48
CA LEU A 39 9.19 3.93 3.88
C LEU A 39 8.15 4.60 4.78
N GLY A 40 8.61 5.26 5.84
CA GLY A 40 7.78 6.18 6.61
C GLY A 40 7.74 7.56 5.93
N TYR A 41 6.56 8.15 5.84
CA TYR A 41 6.40 9.53 5.39
C TYR A 41 6.22 10.44 6.61
N HIS A 42 7.16 11.35 6.79
CA HIS A 42 7.05 12.40 7.79
C HIS A 42 6.64 13.71 7.11
N ARG A 43 5.54 14.28 7.56
CA ARG A 43 5.13 15.62 7.10
C ARG A 43 6.18 16.65 7.50
N ASN A 44 6.72 17.36 6.54
CA ASN A 44 7.46 18.57 6.82
C ASN A 44 6.48 19.62 7.36
N ALA A 45 6.78 20.21 8.50
CA ALA A 45 5.97 21.26 9.13
C ALA A 45 5.77 22.52 8.25
N LYS A 46 6.44 22.61 7.11
CA LYS A 46 6.40 23.73 6.16
C LYS A 46 5.44 23.55 4.97
N GLY A 47 4.52 22.58 5.03
CA GLY A 47 3.36 22.56 4.10
C GLY A 47 3.67 22.25 2.63
N GLY A 48 4.73 21.56 2.33
CA GLY A 48 5.02 21.12 0.94
C GLY A 48 4.36 19.77 0.64
N ASN A 49 3.45 19.77 -0.30
CA ASN A 49 2.55 18.69 -0.72
C ASN A 49 3.21 17.58 -1.54
N THR A 50 4.48 17.30 -1.39
CA THR A 50 5.13 16.31 -2.25
C THR A 50 5.78 15.23 -1.42
N MET A 51 5.47 13.97 -1.73
CA MET A 51 6.32 12.86 -1.33
C MET A 51 7.77 13.29 -1.57
N GLY A 52 8.58 13.32 -0.51
CA GLY A 52 9.94 13.88 -0.53
C GLY A 52 10.78 13.30 -1.68
N GLY A 53 11.81 14.00 -2.09
CA GLY A 53 12.67 13.58 -3.21
C GLY A 53 13.17 12.14 -3.08
N VAL A 54 13.55 11.74 -1.87
CA VAL A 54 13.98 10.35 -1.56
C VAL A 54 12.90 9.32 -1.90
N VAL A 55 11.64 9.56 -1.51
CA VAL A 55 10.54 8.61 -1.79
C VAL A 55 10.31 8.46 -3.29
N ARG A 56 10.29 9.58 -4.04
CA ARG A 56 10.13 9.53 -5.50
C ARG A 56 11.28 8.80 -6.19
N GLU A 57 12.49 9.03 -5.73
CA GLU A 57 13.66 8.37 -6.28
C GLU A 57 13.67 6.87 -5.97
N VAL A 58 13.29 6.46 -4.75
CA VAL A 58 13.13 5.04 -4.41
C VAL A 58 12.06 4.39 -5.26
N PHE A 59 10.89 5.00 -5.46
CA PHE A 59 9.87 4.49 -6.38
C PHE A 59 10.43 4.27 -7.80
N SER A 60 11.15 5.26 -8.33
CA SER A 60 11.71 5.19 -9.68
C SER A 60 12.75 4.06 -9.82
N LYS A 61 13.61 3.89 -8.82
CA LYS A 61 14.73 2.93 -8.89
C LYS A 61 14.32 1.49 -8.52
N ALA A 62 13.34 1.32 -7.64
CA ALA A 62 12.88 -0.01 -7.20
C ALA A 62 12.05 -0.74 -8.27
N LYS A 63 11.35 0.00 -9.13
CA LYS A 63 10.42 -0.56 -10.11
C LYS A 63 11.06 -1.59 -11.03
N PRO A 64 12.21 -1.31 -11.70
CA PRO A 64 12.86 -2.28 -12.59
C PRO A 64 13.54 -3.45 -11.86
N LEU A 65 13.68 -3.38 -10.53
CA LEU A 65 14.38 -4.38 -9.71
C LEU A 65 13.45 -5.45 -9.12
N ALA A 66 12.20 -5.51 -9.57
CA ALA A 66 11.17 -6.40 -9.03
C ALA A 66 10.95 -6.23 -7.51
N ILE A 67 11.17 -5.03 -6.97
CA ILE A 67 10.97 -4.69 -5.56
C ILE A 67 9.72 -3.83 -5.42
N ASN A 68 8.77 -4.30 -4.60
CA ASN A 68 7.60 -3.51 -4.25
C ASN A 68 7.97 -2.43 -3.24
N VAL A 69 7.37 -1.25 -3.36
CA VAL A 69 7.59 -0.15 -2.44
C VAL A 69 6.27 0.28 -1.81
N GLY A 70 6.23 0.36 -0.50
CA GLY A 70 5.13 0.94 0.26
C GLY A 70 5.57 2.22 0.97
N VAL A 71 4.73 3.25 0.95
CA VAL A 71 4.95 4.49 1.70
C VAL A 71 3.86 4.61 2.74
N PHE A 72 4.24 4.50 4.01
CA PHE A 72 3.34 4.60 5.14
C PHE A 72 3.18 6.05 5.59
N ILE A 73 1.95 6.54 5.53
CA ILE A 73 1.55 7.87 5.98
C ILE A 73 0.76 7.68 7.28
N GLN A 74 1.39 8.03 8.38
CA GLN A 74 0.76 7.92 9.70
C GLN A 74 -0.16 9.11 9.93
N GLY A 75 -1.42 8.85 10.21
CA GLY A 75 -2.41 9.85 10.58
C GLY A 75 -2.95 9.67 11.99
N THR A 76 -2.72 8.51 12.63
CA THR A 76 -3.21 8.22 13.98
C THR A 76 -2.30 7.23 14.70
N ASP A 77 -2.28 7.32 16.03
CA ASP A 77 -1.63 6.34 16.92
C ASP A 77 -2.62 5.26 17.41
N ARG A 78 -3.88 5.33 17.00
CA ARG A 78 -4.89 4.34 17.37
C ARG A 78 -4.59 2.99 16.72
N PRO A 79 -4.94 1.88 17.39
CA PRO A 79 -4.81 0.55 16.81
C PRO A 79 -5.56 0.42 15.48
N ILE A 80 -4.94 -0.26 14.52
CA ILE A 80 -5.59 -0.59 13.25
C ILE A 80 -6.58 -1.75 13.49
N GLU A 81 -7.86 -1.43 13.43
CA GLU A 81 -8.96 -2.39 13.63
C GLU A 81 -9.46 -2.99 12.32
N ARG A 82 -9.28 -2.28 11.20
CA ARG A 82 -9.73 -2.68 9.88
C ARG A 82 -8.75 -2.25 8.81
N VAL A 83 -8.59 -3.08 7.80
CA VAL A 83 -7.78 -2.79 6.61
C VAL A 83 -8.71 -2.62 5.41
N PHE A 84 -8.46 -1.58 4.63
CA PHE A 84 -9.10 -1.33 3.35
C PHE A 84 -8.05 -1.38 2.26
N ALA A 85 -8.35 -2.00 1.14
CA ALA A 85 -7.51 -1.97 -0.05
C ALA A 85 -8.32 -1.44 -1.22
N ALA A 86 -7.96 -0.27 -1.75
CA ALA A 86 -8.47 0.20 -3.02
C ALA A 86 -7.64 -0.46 -4.12
N ILE A 87 -8.28 -1.29 -4.92
CA ILE A 87 -7.61 -2.15 -5.89
C ILE A 87 -8.00 -1.80 -7.33
N ASP A 88 -7.01 -1.88 -8.20
CA ASP A 88 -7.14 -1.87 -9.66
C ASP A 88 -6.47 -3.13 -10.25
N THR A 89 -6.56 -3.31 -11.56
CA THR A 89 -5.99 -4.49 -12.26
C THR A 89 -4.48 -4.38 -12.52
N GLY A 90 -3.88 -3.22 -12.23
CA GLY A 90 -2.44 -3.00 -12.43
C GLY A 90 -1.56 -3.68 -11.38
N THR A 91 -0.26 -3.66 -11.62
CA THR A 91 0.76 -4.21 -10.69
C THR A 91 0.67 -3.57 -9.30
N ASP A 92 0.42 -2.25 -9.24
CA ASP A 92 0.27 -1.52 -7.98
C ASP A 92 -0.96 -2.00 -7.18
N GLY A 93 -2.10 -2.22 -7.85
CA GLY A 93 -3.33 -2.71 -7.23
C GLY A 93 -3.19 -4.13 -6.70
N ARG A 94 -2.53 -5.01 -7.45
CA ARG A 94 -2.22 -6.38 -7.03
C ARG A 94 -1.29 -6.39 -5.82
N ALA A 95 -0.23 -5.58 -5.82
CA ALA A 95 0.69 -5.44 -4.70
C ALA A 95 -0.01 -4.84 -3.46
N ALA A 96 -0.89 -3.85 -3.66
CA ALA A 96 -1.68 -3.27 -2.58
C ALA A 96 -2.60 -4.31 -1.92
N LEU A 97 -3.29 -5.15 -2.72
CA LEU A 97 -4.13 -6.23 -2.21
C LEU A 97 -3.30 -7.26 -1.45
N ALA A 98 -2.16 -7.70 -2.01
CA ALA A 98 -1.28 -8.67 -1.35
C ALA A 98 -0.76 -8.17 0.00
N LEU A 99 -0.35 -6.89 0.08
CA LEU A 99 0.08 -6.28 1.33
C LEU A 99 -1.06 -6.19 2.35
N ALA A 100 -2.26 -5.78 1.88
CA ALA A 100 -3.44 -5.68 2.72
C ALA A 100 -3.85 -7.03 3.34
N MET A 101 -3.80 -8.11 2.54
CA MET A 101 -4.07 -9.46 3.00
C MET A 101 -3.09 -9.88 4.09
N ARG A 102 -1.79 -9.68 3.88
CA ARG A 102 -0.74 -10.01 4.88
C ARG A 102 -0.95 -9.26 6.19
N ILE A 103 -1.24 -7.95 6.12
CA ILE A 103 -1.49 -7.15 7.32
C ILE A 103 -2.75 -7.61 8.04
N ALA A 104 -3.85 -7.82 7.31
CA ALA A 104 -5.12 -8.24 7.90
C ALA A 104 -5.02 -9.63 8.55
N GLN A 105 -4.36 -10.58 7.91
CA GLN A 105 -4.08 -11.92 8.45
C GLN A 105 -3.22 -11.84 9.73
N ARG A 106 -2.14 -11.05 9.69
CA ARG A 106 -1.24 -10.92 10.84
C ARG A 106 -1.91 -10.23 12.03
N LYS A 107 -2.78 -9.25 11.76
CA LYS A 107 -3.55 -8.51 12.78
C LYS A 107 -4.84 -9.21 13.18
N GLN A 108 -5.23 -10.31 12.52
CA GLN A 108 -6.50 -11.01 12.71
C GLN A 108 -7.70 -10.05 12.61
N CYS A 109 -7.64 -9.09 11.68
CA CYS A 109 -8.68 -8.09 11.47
C CYS A 109 -9.32 -8.22 10.09
N LYS A 110 -10.48 -7.58 9.92
CA LYS A 110 -11.22 -7.64 8.65
C LYS A 110 -10.54 -6.84 7.56
N LEU A 111 -10.41 -7.42 6.37
CA LEU A 111 -10.03 -6.76 5.13
C LEU A 111 -11.28 -6.47 4.29
N ARG A 112 -11.38 -5.24 3.81
CA ARG A 112 -12.39 -4.81 2.85
C ARG A 112 -11.71 -4.36 1.56
N ALA A 113 -11.85 -5.15 0.51
CA ALA A 113 -11.37 -4.80 -0.82
C ALA A 113 -12.39 -3.87 -1.49
N LEU A 114 -11.91 -2.73 -1.96
CA LEU A 114 -12.70 -1.70 -2.64
C LEU A 114 -12.40 -1.81 -4.12
N LEU A 115 -13.36 -2.38 -4.89
CA LEU A 115 -13.27 -2.51 -6.33
C LEU A 115 -13.76 -1.18 -6.92
N VAL A 116 -12.82 -0.33 -7.32
CA VAL A 116 -13.17 0.99 -7.80
C VAL A 116 -13.47 0.94 -9.29
N SER A 117 -14.70 1.27 -9.65
CA SER A 117 -15.10 1.40 -11.04
C SER A 117 -14.81 2.81 -11.54
N LYS A 118 -14.02 2.92 -12.61
CA LYS A 118 -13.77 4.20 -13.32
C LYS A 118 -14.99 4.68 -14.12
N ARG A 119 -16.00 3.83 -14.28
CA ARG A 119 -17.23 4.15 -15.02
C ARG A 119 -18.36 4.44 -14.05
N MET A 120 -19.26 5.33 -14.42
CA MET A 120 -20.52 5.58 -13.68
C MET A 120 -21.44 4.35 -13.61
N THR A 121 -21.10 3.27 -14.30
CA THR A 121 -21.82 2.00 -14.28
C THR A 121 -21.33 1.13 -13.14
N PRO A 122 -22.24 0.52 -12.35
CA PRO A 122 -21.89 -0.29 -11.18
C PRO A 122 -21.32 -1.67 -11.49
N HIS A 123 -20.82 -1.88 -12.69
CA HIS A 123 -20.23 -3.17 -13.09
C HIS A 123 -18.70 -3.10 -12.91
N PRO A 124 -18.14 -3.80 -11.92
CA PRO A 124 -16.71 -3.89 -11.74
C PRO A 124 -16.09 -4.67 -12.88
N ASP A 125 -14.83 -4.37 -13.19
CA ASP A 125 -14.03 -5.13 -14.12
C ASP A 125 -14.03 -6.63 -13.72
N PRO A 126 -14.27 -7.57 -14.65
CA PRO A 126 -14.25 -9.00 -14.37
C PRO A 126 -12.95 -9.48 -13.71
N GLU A 127 -11.81 -8.88 -14.07
CA GLU A 127 -10.51 -9.18 -13.46
C GLU A 127 -10.46 -8.77 -11.98
N LEU A 128 -10.96 -7.59 -11.64
CA LEU A 128 -11.08 -7.17 -10.23
C LEU A 128 -11.96 -8.12 -9.43
N VAL A 129 -13.05 -8.59 -10.01
CA VAL A 129 -13.93 -9.58 -9.36
C VAL A 129 -13.20 -10.90 -9.16
N ALA A 130 -12.40 -11.34 -10.12
CA ALA A 130 -11.60 -12.56 -10.02
C ALA A 130 -10.55 -12.43 -8.90
N MET A 131 -9.81 -11.31 -8.85
CA MET A 131 -8.85 -11.02 -7.79
C MET A 131 -9.52 -11.03 -6.40
N ALA A 132 -10.68 -10.40 -6.27
CA ALA A 132 -11.42 -10.37 -5.00
C ALA A 132 -11.91 -11.77 -4.59
N ARG A 133 -12.34 -12.61 -5.54
CA ARG A 133 -12.73 -14.00 -5.27
C ARG A 133 -11.56 -14.85 -4.81
N GLN A 134 -10.42 -14.72 -5.46
CA GLN A 134 -9.18 -15.40 -5.05
C GLN A 134 -8.78 -14.99 -3.63
N ALA A 135 -8.70 -13.69 -3.34
CA ALA A 135 -8.37 -13.18 -2.00
C ALA A 135 -9.36 -13.68 -0.93
N ARG A 136 -10.66 -13.77 -1.27
CA ARG A 136 -11.66 -14.33 -0.37
C ARG A 136 -11.45 -15.82 -0.09
N SER A 137 -11.03 -16.58 -1.10
CA SER A 137 -10.71 -18.00 -0.94
C SER A 137 -9.51 -18.20 -0.01
N GLU A 138 -8.49 -17.35 -0.12
CA GLU A 138 -7.25 -17.42 0.68
C GLU A 138 -7.45 -16.96 2.13
N MET A 139 -8.26 -15.93 2.37
CA MET A 139 -8.48 -15.35 3.69
C MET A 139 -9.66 -15.93 4.47
N GLY A 140 -10.60 -16.54 3.78
CA GLY A 140 -11.88 -16.96 4.33
C GLY A 140 -12.92 -15.84 4.35
N SER A 141 -14.20 -16.23 4.21
CA SER A 141 -15.33 -15.28 4.07
C SER A 141 -15.62 -14.44 5.33
N SER A 142 -15.15 -14.85 6.49
CA SER A 142 -15.32 -14.12 7.75
C SER A 142 -14.40 -12.91 7.87
N LEU A 143 -13.23 -12.98 7.26
CA LEU A 143 -12.21 -11.94 7.31
C LEU A 143 -12.18 -11.04 6.06
N PHE A 144 -12.72 -11.50 4.93
CA PHE A 144 -12.68 -10.79 3.67
C PHE A 144 -14.06 -10.36 3.17
N HIS A 145 -14.19 -9.08 2.85
CA HIS A 145 -15.34 -8.51 2.14
C HIS A 145 -14.87 -7.70 0.95
N SER A 146 -15.71 -7.60 -0.07
CA SER A 146 -15.46 -6.73 -1.22
C SER A 146 -16.68 -5.89 -1.54
N ASP A 147 -16.46 -4.64 -1.90
CA ASP A 147 -17.50 -3.69 -2.31
C ASP A 147 -17.10 -3.02 -3.61
N VAL A 148 -18.09 -2.72 -4.43
CA VAL A 148 -17.91 -1.90 -5.61
C VAL A 148 -18.18 -0.45 -5.24
N LEU A 149 -17.22 0.42 -5.51
CA LEU A 149 -17.32 1.85 -5.23
C LEU A 149 -17.10 2.67 -6.49
N THR A 150 -17.69 3.86 -6.52
CA THR A 150 -17.28 4.92 -7.45
C THR A 150 -16.10 5.70 -6.87
N GLU A 151 -15.38 6.44 -7.71
CA GLU A 151 -14.31 7.33 -7.25
C GLU A 151 -14.81 8.33 -6.19
N HIS A 152 -16.00 8.90 -6.39
CA HIS A 152 -16.61 9.81 -5.42
C HIS A 152 -16.83 9.14 -4.05
N SER A 153 -17.34 7.93 -4.04
CA SER A 153 -17.55 7.16 -2.80
C SER A 153 -16.25 6.81 -2.11
N LEU A 154 -15.16 6.58 -2.87
CA LEU A 154 -13.83 6.38 -2.32
C LEU A 154 -13.32 7.64 -1.60
N HIS A 155 -13.46 8.82 -2.21
CA HIS A 155 -13.11 10.08 -1.57
C HIS A 155 -13.90 10.33 -0.28
N GLN A 156 -15.20 10.01 -0.28
CA GLN A 156 -16.04 10.10 0.90
C GLN A 156 -15.56 9.14 2.01
N LEU A 157 -15.30 7.89 1.65
CA LEU A 157 -14.79 6.88 2.58
C LEU A 157 -13.42 7.30 3.12
N PHE A 158 -12.59 7.89 2.28
CA PHE A 158 -11.28 8.40 2.67
C PHE A 158 -11.40 9.51 3.73
N ARG A 159 -12.44 10.35 3.68
CA ARG A 159 -12.65 11.45 4.63
C ARG A 159 -13.31 11.05 5.95
N GLN A 160 -14.08 9.95 5.99
CA GLN A 160 -15.03 9.67 7.08
C GLN A 160 -14.64 8.50 8.01
N SER A 161 -13.48 7.89 7.85
CA SER A 161 -13.24 6.58 8.47
C SER A 161 -12.09 6.56 9.49
N PRO A 162 -12.36 6.80 10.79
CA PRO A 162 -11.36 6.72 11.86
C PRO A 162 -10.90 5.28 12.15
N GLY A 163 -9.68 5.13 12.67
CA GLY A 163 -9.14 3.85 13.14
C GLY A 163 -8.86 2.82 12.03
N ARG A 164 -8.67 3.27 10.76
CA ARG A 164 -8.53 2.39 9.60
C ARG A 164 -7.19 2.57 8.90
N LEU A 165 -6.71 1.49 8.32
CA LEU A 165 -5.60 1.51 7.37
C LEU A 165 -6.17 1.41 5.96
N LEU A 166 -5.91 2.39 5.11
CA LEU A 166 -6.16 2.32 3.67
C LEU A 166 -4.86 1.97 2.95
N ILE A 167 -4.90 0.96 2.10
CA ILE A 167 -3.81 0.61 1.21
C ILE A 167 -4.29 0.84 -0.22
N VAL A 168 -3.50 1.56 -1.00
CA VAL A 168 -3.87 2.00 -2.34
C VAL A 168 -2.68 1.93 -3.27
N GLY A 169 -2.89 1.50 -4.51
CA GLY A 169 -1.89 1.53 -5.57
C GLY A 169 -1.51 2.98 -5.90
N LYS A 170 -0.21 3.25 -6.11
CA LYS A 170 0.30 4.59 -6.40
C LYS A 170 -0.35 5.16 -7.65
N ARG A 171 -0.31 4.42 -8.76
CA ARG A 171 -0.92 4.85 -10.02
C ARG A 171 -2.40 5.19 -9.86
N PHE A 172 -3.14 4.33 -9.18
CA PHE A 172 -4.55 4.55 -8.94
C PHE A 172 -4.79 5.79 -8.06
N ALA A 173 -4.00 5.98 -6.99
CA ALA A 173 -4.11 7.15 -6.12
C ALA A 173 -3.86 8.47 -6.90
N ASP A 174 -2.87 8.46 -7.81
CA ASP A 174 -2.55 9.60 -8.67
C ASP A 174 -3.71 9.88 -9.67
N GLU A 175 -4.26 8.83 -10.30
CA GLU A 175 -5.34 8.95 -11.29
C GLU A 175 -6.66 9.49 -10.69
N VAL A 176 -7.02 9.06 -9.48
CA VAL A 176 -8.25 9.52 -8.82
C VAL A 176 -8.03 10.78 -7.97
N GLY A 177 -6.82 11.32 -7.96
CA GLY A 177 -6.50 12.54 -7.23
C GLY A 177 -6.74 12.40 -5.72
N LEU A 178 -6.37 11.28 -5.11
CA LEU A 178 -6.48 11.15 -3.66
C LEU A 178 -5.61 12.19 -2.97
N PRO A 179 -6.17 13.00 -2.08
CA PRO A 179 -5.42 14.03 -1.36
C PRO A 179 -4.54 13.39 -0.27
N LEU A 180 -3.48 12.69 -0.70
CA LEU A 180 -2.57 11.97 0.21
C LEU A 180 -1.87 12.90 1.20
N ASP A 181 -1.72 14.15 0.84
CA ASP A 181 -1.17 15.25 1.62
C ASP A 181 -2.18 15.83 2.61
N GLU A 182 -3.47 15.71 2.30
CA GLU A 182 -4.57 16.09 3.19
C GLU A 182 -4.97 14.94 4.13
N VAL A 183 -4.19 13.82 4.21
CA VAL A 183 -4.47 12.82 5.25
C VAL A 183 -4.46 13.59 6.57
N PRO A 184 -5.63 14.00 7.09
CA PRO A 184 -5.69 14.88 8.25
C PRO A 184 -4.98 14.17 9.40
N GLY A 185 -4.17 14.86 10.15
CA GLY A 185 -3.73 14.38 11.44
C GLY A 185 -4.98 14.02 12.23
N GLY A 186 -5.34 12.78 12.33
CA GLY A 186 -6.55 12.46 13.04
C GLY A 186 -6.77 10.97 13.19
N ASP A 187 -7.29 10.27 12.23
CA ASP A 187 -7.92 9.02 12.59
C ASP A 187 -7.61 7.86 11.65
N ARG A 188 -6.70 8.01 10.70
CA ARG A 188 -6.41 6.96 9.72
C ARG A 188 -4.94 6.90 9.33
N CYS A 189 -4.51 5.73 8.89
CA CYS A 189 -3.21 5.54 8.24
C CYS A 189 -3.43 5.20 6.76
N VAL A 190 -2.47 5.55 5.92
CA VAL A 190 -2.48 5.21 4.48
C VAL A 190 -1.16 4.56 4.12
N ILE A 191 -1.20 3.52 3.29
CA ILE A 191 -0.02 3.01 2.60
C ILE A 191 -0.26 3.17 1.10
N VAL A 192 0.63 3.92 0.46
CA VAL A 192 0.67 4.02 -1.01
C VAL A 192 1.66 2.99 -1.51
N VAL A 193 1.23 2.14 -2.43
CA VAL A 193 2.03 1.01 -2.91
C VAL A 193 2.34 1.17 -4.38
N GLN A 194 3.60 1.02 -4.75
CA GLN A 194 4.05 0.78 -6.12
C GLN A 194 4.43 -0.70 -6.23
N GLY A 195 3.77 -1.41 -7.14
CA GLY A 195 4.09 -2.79 -7.47
C GLY A 195 5.36 -2.88 -8.33
N ALA A 196 6.08 -3.96 -8.14
CA ALA A 196 7.19 -4.30 -9.00
C ALA A 196 6.71 -4.62 -10.43
N ASP A 197 7.49 -4.23 -11.44
CA ASP A 197 7.26 -4.75 -12.77
C ASP A 197 7.66 -6.25 -12.75
N ILE A 198 6.68 -7.13 -12.82
CA ILE A 198 6.95 -8.55 -13.01
C ILE A 198 7.37 -8.68 -14.48
N PRO A 199 8.60 -9.15 -14.78
CA PRO A 199 8.97 -9.44 -16.16
C PRO A 199 7.89 -10.39 -16.71
N GLU A 200 7.28 -10.02 -17.83
CA GLU A 200 6.47 -10.98 -18.58
C GLU A 200 7.39 -12.16 -18.87
N ASP A 201 6.97 -13.34 -18.45
CA ASP A 201 7.77 -14.57 -18.59
C ASP A 201 8.07 -14.75 -20.08
N PRO A 202 9.34 -14.68 -20.54
CA PRO A 202 9.66 -14.77 -21.96
C PRO A 202 9.37 -16.16 -22.55
N GLU A 203 9.00 -17.14 -21.72
CA GLU A 203 8.63 -18.49 -22.13
C GLU A 203 7.11 -18.69 -22.32
N ALA A 204 6.27 -17.65 -22.10
CA ALA A 204 4.82 -17.73 -22.26
C ALA A 204 4.31 -17.24 -23.62
N ALA A 205 5.21 -17.04 -24.62
CA ALA A 205 4.86 -16.63 -25.99
C ALA A 205 4.99 -17.78 -26.99
#